data_6d87198c0261e8fd90730aa9c783cdd2
#
_entry.id   6d87198c0261e8fd90730aa9c783cdd2
#
_cell.length_a   1.000
_cell.length_b   1.000
_cell.length_c   1.000
_cell.angle_alpha   90.00
_cell.angle_beta   90.00
_cell.angle_gamma   90.00
#
_symmetry.space_group_name_H-M   'P 1'
#
loop_
_entity.id
_entity.type
_entity.pdbx_description
1 polymer ?
#
loop_
_entity_poly.entity_id
_entity_poly.type
_entity_poly.pdbx_seq_one_letter_code
_entity_poly.pdbx_strand_id
1 'polypeptide(L)'
;MKDLLSKFNECRRIAYLHTDKDGSFAVKREGEKLTLFFEESNGRNDWINNFRFLAVPTKPYKNMTEGVWFCHRGFDKVWKSIEPYIAKIIYETSITKVDIVGYSHGGAIAQLCYEYIKFNRPDIELSGVGFGAPRVLWGFAGKSVKERFKGFKVIRNGNDLVTHLPPVIFGFRHICEVVKVGKSVGLIQDHTPKRYRKALQEEE
;
A
#
# COMPACT_ATOMS: atom_id res chain seq x y z
N MET A 1 -15.33 7.41 -9.02
CA MET A 1 -15.29 7.23 -7.55
C MET A 1 -16.00 5.94 -7.10
N LYS A 2 -17.09 5.48 -7.74
CA LYS A 2 -17.80 4.22 -7.39
C LYS A 2 -16.89 3.00 -7.22
N ASP A 3 -15.91 2.82 -8.13
CA ASP A 3 -14.92 1.74 -8.03
C ASP A 3 -14.06 1.85 -6.76
N LEU A 4 -13.66 3.06 -6.36
CA LEU A 4 -12.87 3.28 -5.14
C LEU A 4 -13.66 2.97 -3.88
N LEU A 5 -14.94 3.38 -3.82
CA LEU A 5 -15.81 3.06 -2.69
C LEU A 5 -16.05 1.54 -2.57
N SER A 6 -16.28 0.87 -3.70
CA SER A 6 -16.43 -0.59 -3.75
C SER A 6 -15.17 -1.29 -3.23
N LYS A 7 -14.00 -0.94 -3.74
CA LYS A 7 -12.69 -1.47 -3.30
C LYS A 7 -12.44 -1.21 -1.82
N PHE A 8 -12.73 -0.01 -1.33
CA PHE A 8 -12.61 0.30 0.09
C PHE A 8 -13.50 -0.56 0.98
N ASN A 9 -14.79 -0.70 0.60
CA ASN A 9 -15.74 -1.50 1.35
C ASN A 9 -15.38 -2.99 1.35
N GLU A 10 -14.92 -3.52 0.23
CA GLU A 10 -14.46 -4.91 0.12
C GLU A 10 -13.22 -5.14 0.98
N CYS A 11 -12.21 -4.25 0.91
CA CYS A 11 -11.03 -4.28 1.76
C CYS A 11 -11.35 -4.28 3.27
N ARG A 12 -12.47 -3.67 3.68
CA ARG A 12 -12.88 -3.63 5.10
C ARG A 12 -13.76 -4.79 5.55
N ARG A 13 -14.10 -5.72 4.66
CA ARG A 13 -15.04 -6.82 4.95
C ARG A 13 -14.49 -8.21 4.65
N ILE A 14 -13.50 -8.30 3.77
CA ILE A 14 -12.92 -9.58 3.35
C ILE A 14 -12.24 -10.28 4.54
N ALA A 15 -12.26 -11.62 4.56
CA ALA A 15 -11.52 -12.39 5.54
C ALA A 15 -10.03 -12.42 5.19
N TYR A 16 -9.18 -12.15 6.16
CA TYR A 16 -7.73 -12.07 5.99
C TYR A 16 -7.00 -13.32 6.48
N LEU A 17 -5.93 -13.67 5.79
CA LEU A 17 -4.91 -14.59 6.26
C LEU A 17 -3.84 -13.79 7.03
N HIS A 18 -3.31 -14.37 8.09
CA HIS A 18 -2.33 -13.71 8.96
C HIS A 18 -0.99 -14.43 8.94
N THR A 19 0.09 -13.66 8.98
CA THR A 19 1.46 -14.19 9.11
C THR A 19 1.96 -14.01 10.54
N ASP A 20 3.09 -14.66 10.88
CA ASP A 20 3.76 -14.58 12.17
C ASP A 20 4.37 -13.21 12.50
N LYS A 21 4.41 -12.27 11.54
CA LYS A 21 4.97 -10.92 11.66
C LYS A 21 3.92 -9.81 11.50
N ASP A 22 2.69 -10.08 11.96
CA ASP A 22 1.54 -9.15 11.89
C ASP A 22 1.16 -8.75 10.45
N GLY A 23 1.54 -9.55 9.46
CA GLY A 23 1.12 -9.38 8.09
C GLY A 23 -0.29 -9.93 7.89
N SER A 24 -1.19 -9.13 7.31
CA SER A 24 -2.56 -9.54 7.00
C SER A 24 -2.84 -9.28 5.53
N PHE A 25 -3.20 -10.33 4.79
CA PHE A 25 -3.52 -10.23 3.37
C PHE A 25 -4.68 -11.13 2.98
N ALA A 26 -5.38 -10.77 1.92
CA ALA A 26 -6.41 -11.61 1.32
C ALA A 26 -6.27 -11.60 -0.19
N VAL A 27 -6.70 -12.69 -0.82
CA VAL A 27 -6.63 -12.89 -2.26
C VAL A 27 -8.02 -13.23 -2.77
N LYS A 28 -8.49 -12.48 -3.76
CA LYS A 28 -9.68 -12.78 -4.52
C LYS A 28 -9.28 -13.02 -5.97
N ARG A 29 -9.74 -14.14 -6.54
CA ARG A 29 -9.46 -14.50 -7.93
C ARG A 29 -10.74 -14.54 -8.73
N GLU A 30 -10.74 -13.90 -9.87
CA GLU A 30 -11.82 -13.89 -10.85
C GLU A 30 -11.23 -14.15 -12.25
N GLY A 31 -11.17 -15.43 -12.62
CA GLY A 31 -10.52 -15.85 -13.87
C GLY A 31 -9.01 -15.54 -13.88
N GLU A 32 -8.58 -14.69 -14.79
CA GLU A 32 -7.19 -14.24 -14.96
C GLU A 32 -6.85 -13.02 -14.09
N LYS A 33 -7.83 -12.47 -13.38
CA LYS A 33 -7.67 -11.31 -12.51
C LYS A 33 -7.51 -11.72 -11.06
N LEU A 34 -6.52 -11.12 -10.38
CA LEU A 34 -6.38 -11.15 -8.93
C LEU A 34 -6.72 -9.78 -8.33
N THR A 35 -7.34 -9.79 -7.16
CA THR A 35 -7.37 -8.64 -6.27
C THR A 35 -6.71 -9.01 -4.96
N LEU A 36 -5.66 -8.27 -4.61
CA LEU A 36 -4.89 -8.46 -3.37
C LEU A 36 -5.29 -7.37 -2.38
N PHE A 37 -5.69 -7.79 -1.19
CA PHE A 37 -6.08 -6.88 -0.13
C PHE A 37 -5.09 -6.95 1.04
N PHE A 38 -4.79 -5.79 1.63
CA PHE A 38 -3.91 -5.67 2.80
C PHE A 38 -4.62 -4.88 3.89
N GLU A 39 -4.69 -5.50 5.07
CA GLU A 39 -5.41 -4.96 6.21
C GLU A 39 -4.55 -4.03 7.07
N GLU A 40 -5.23 -3.19 7.83
CA GLU A 40 -4.70 -2.46 8.97
C GLU A 40 -4.21 -3.46 10.04
N SER A 41 -3.06 -3.22 10.66
CA SER A 41 -2.59 -4.05 11.78
C SER A 41 -3.53 -3.95 12.99
N ASN A 42 -3.73 -5.08 13.70
CA ASN A 42 -4.61 -5.15 14.88
C ASN A 42 -4.16 -4.25 16.06
N GLY A 43 -2.89 -3.80 16.07
CA GLY A 43 -2.31 -2.90 17.07
C GLY A 43 -2.39 -1.42 16.65
N ARG A 44 -3.60 -0.90 16.41
CA ARG A 44 -3.86 0.42 15.82
C ARG A 44 -3.10 1.59 16.47
N ASN A 45 -2.90 1.56 17.78
CA ASN A 45 -2.20 2.62 18.50
C ASN A 45 -0.69 2.36 18.62
N ASP A 46 -0.27 1.11 18.57
CA ASP A 46 1.11 0.73 18.83
C ASP A 46 2.03 1.06 17.65
N TRP A 47 1.57 0.90 16.41
CA TRP A 47 2.41 1.23 15.26
C TRP A 47 2.52 2.75 15.04
N ILE A 48 1.49 3.56 15.36
CA ILE A 48 1.58 5.03 15.31
C ILE A 48 2.58 5.52 16.36
N ASN A 49 2.55 4.92 17.57
CA ASN A 49 3.45 5.27 18.66
C ASN A 49 4.86 4.69 18.50
N ASN A 50 4.98 3.52 17.85
CA ASN A 50 6.24 2.83 17.59
C ASN A 50 6.82 3.12 16.20
N PHE A 51 6.49 4.24 15.58
CA PHE A 51 7.06 4.69 14.33
C PHE A 51 8.59 4.84 14.47
N ARG A 52 9.30 3.71 14.38
CA ARG A 52 10.75 3.71 14.22
C ARG A 52 11.03 4.18 12.80
N PHE A 53 11.34 5.47 12.65
CA PHE A 53 11.66 6.14 11.37
C PHE A 53 13.00 5.65 10.75
N LEU A 54 13.33 4.39 10.95
CA LEU A 54 14.53 3.80 10.38
C LEU A 54 14.25 3.38 8.95
N ALA A 55 14.91 4.06 8.02
CA ALA A 55 14.99 3.60 6.65
C ALA A 55 16.00 2.46 6.54
N VAL A 56 15.66 1.43 5.79
CA VAL A 56 16.56 0.34 5.43
C VAL A 56 16.69 0.26 3.93
N PRO A 57 17.90 -0.05 3.43
CA PRO A 57 18.03 -0.36 2.02
C PRO A 57 17.19 -1.60 1.71
N THR A 58 16.26 -1.42 0.80
CA THR A 58 15.52 -2.52 0.25
C THR A 58 16.24 -2.93 -1.02
N LYS A 59 16.89 -4.09 -0.96
CA LYS A 59 17.38 -4.79 -2.14
C LYS A 59 16.37 -5.89 -2.44
N PRO A 60 15.21 -5.58 -3.01
CA PRO A 60 14.18 -6.58 -3.25
C PRO A 60 14.66 -7.63 -4.27
N TYR A 61 15.72 -7.32 -5.01
CA TYR A 61 16.14 -8.08 -6.18
C TYR A 61 17.64 -8.31 -6.14
N LYS A 62 18.07 -9.57 -6.15
CA LYS A 62 19.48 -9.96 -6.05
C LYS A 62 20.37 -9.44 -7.18
N ASN A 63 19.79 -9.10 -8.32
CA ASN A 63 20.50 -8.76 -9.56
C ASN A 63 20.22 -7.34 -10.05
N MET A 64 19.79 -6.40 -9.20
CA MET A 64 19.55 -5.02 -9.66
C MET A 64 20.85 -4.28 -9.95
N THR A 65 21.01 -3.90 -11.19
CA THR A 65 21.96 -2.88 -11.64
C THR A 65 21.37 -1.46 -11.49
N GLU A 66 20.05 -1.33 -11.35
CA GLU A 66 19.34 -0.08 -11.23
C GLU A 66 18.96 0.21 -9.77
N GLY A 67 19.52 1.26 -9.25
CA GLY A 67 19.16 2.03 -8.07
C GLY A 67 18.69 1.27 -6.82
N VAL A 68 19.53 1.22 -5.80
CA VAL A 68 19.11 0.89 -4.43
C VAL A 68 18.07 1.92 -4.01
N TRP A 69 16.88 1.49 -3.66
CA TRP A 69 15.92 2.33 -2.98
C TRP A 69 15.74 1.90 -1.52
N PHE A 70 15.27 2.80 -0.69
CA PHE A 70 15.12 2.58 0.73
C PHE A 70 13.65 2.64 1.11
N CYS A 71 13.24 1.81 2.06
CA CYS A 71 11.91 1.85 2.62
C CYS A 71 11.91 1.83 4.15
N HIS A 72 10.77 2.05 4.73
CA HIS A 72 10.57 1.99 6.16
C HIS A 72 10.73 0.54 6.66
N ARG A 73 11.68 0.33 7.60
CA ARG A 73 12.06 -0.99 8.13
C ARG A 73 10.88 -1.82 8.66
N GLY A 74 9.94 -1.16 9.35
CA GLY A 74 8.78 -1.85 9.91
C GLY A 74 7.89 -2.44 8.83
N PHE A 75 7.61 -1.67 7.77
CA PHE A 75 6.81 -2.14 6.64
C PHE A 75 7.53 -3.22 5.84
N ASP A 76 8.83 -3.09 5.62
CA ASP A 76 9.64 -4.11 4.94
C ASP A 76 9.59 -5.45 5.67
N LYS A 77 9.71 -5.44 7.01
CA LYS A 77 9.63 -6.65 7.84
C LYS A 77 8.29 -7.38 7.68
N VAL A 78 7.19 -6.63 7.68
CA VAL A 78 5.85 -7.19 7.48
C VAL A 78 5.69 -7.70 6.05
N TRP A 79 6.09 -6.89 5.06
CA TRP A 79 6.06 -7.30 3.65
C TRP A 79 6.81 -8.61 3.42
N LYS A 80 8.02 -8.75 3.96
CA LYS A 80 8.85 -9.97 3.82
C LYS A 80 8.19 -11.22 4.38
N SER A 81 7.26 -11.11 5.31
CA SER A 81 6.47 -12.26 5.78
C SER A 81 5.33 -12.66 4.82
N ILE A 82 4.87 -11.72 4.00
CA ILE A 82 3.78 -11.93 3.02
C ILE A 82 4.34 -12.29 1.63
N GLU A 83 5.49 -11.70 1.25
CA GLU A 83 6.09 -11.83 -0.08
C GLU A 83 6.13 -13.26 -0.63
N PRO A 84 6.52 -14.32 0.14
CA PRO A 84 6.58 -15.68 -0.37
C PRO A 84 5.22 -16.22 -0.85
N TYR A 85 4.14 -15.81 -0.19
CA TYR A 85 2.78 -16.20 -0.59
C TYR A 85 2.36 -15.50 -1.89
N ILE A 86 2.63 -14.21 -1.97
CA ILE A 86 2.32 -13.43 -3.19
C ILE A 86 3.17 -13.90 -4.37
N ALA A 87 4.47 -14.14 -4.15
CA ALA A 87 5.36 -14.67 -5.17
C ALA A 87 4.81 -15.95 -5.80
N LYS A 88 4.37 -16.90 -4.97
CA LYS A 88 3.80 -18.16 -5.45
C LYS A 88 2.59 -17.95 -6.38
N ILE A 89 1.72 -16.99 -6.04
CA ILE A 89 0.48 -16.74 -6.78
C ILE A 89 0.74 -15.99 -8.09
N ILE A 90 1.58 -14.96 -8.07
CA ILE A 90 1.79 -14.11 -9.26
C ILE A 90 2.57 -14.79 -10.38
N TYR A 91 3.29 -15.88 -10.07
CA TYR A 91 4.00 -16.65 -11.11
C TYR A 91 3.10 -17.67 -11.81
N GLU A 92 1.84 -17.80 -11.45
CA GLU A 92 0.86 -18.55 -12.25
C GLU A 92 0.67 -17.86 -13.61
N THR A 93 0.90 -18.60 -14.68
CA THR A 93 0.89 -18.07 -16.07
C THR A 93 -0.48 -17.56 -16.52
N SER A 94 -1.54 -18.02 -15.88
CA SER A 94 -2.93 -17.59 -16.16
C SER A 94 -3.28 -16.21 -15.62
N ILE A 95 -2.42 -15.60 -14.78
CA ILE A 95 -2.69 -14.27 -14.21
C ILE A 95 -2.14 -13.21 -15.14
N THR A 96 -3.04 -12.37 -15.67
CA THR A 96 -2.73 -11.26 -16.58
C THR A 96 -3.04 -9.89 -15.96
N LYS A 97 -3.88 -9.85 -14.90
CA LYS A 97 -4.31 -8.61 -14.26
C LYS A 97 -4.29 -8.71 -12.75
N VAL A 98 -3.76 -7.67 -12.09
CA VAL A 98 -3.73 -7.60 -10.62
C VAL A 98 -4.17 -6.21 -10.16
N ASP A 99 -5.17 -6.19 -9.26
CA ASP A 99 -5.55 -5.01 -8.49
C ASP A 99 -5.01 -5.16 -7.05
N ILE A 100 -4.45 -4.09 -6.50
CA ILE A 100 -3.91 -4.08 -5.13
C ILE A 100 -4.63 -3.02 -4.31
N VAL A 101 -5.16 -3.41 -3.16
CA VAL A 101 -5.94 -2.54 -2.29
C VAL A 101 -5.44 -2.65 -0.87
N GLY A 102 -5.22 -1.52 -0.20
CA GLY A 102 -4.85 -1.52 1.21
C GLY A 102 -5.41 -0.31 1.97
N TYR A 103 -5.62 -0.48 3.28
CA TYR A 103 -6.03 0.61 4.15
C TYR A 103 -5.03 0.79 5.29
N SER A 104 -4.68 2.06 5.60
CA SER A 104 -3.77 2.42 6.69
C SER A 104 -2.40 1.72 6.56
N HIS A 105 -1.98 0.94 7.56
CA HIS A 105 -0.79 0.09 7.50
C HIS A 105 -0.82 -0.85 6.28
N GLY A 106 -1.96 -1.47 5.98
CA GLY A 106 -2.13 -2.29 4.78
C GLY A 106 -1.89 -1.51 3.49
N GLY A 107 -2.17 -0.20 3.46
CA GLY A 107 -1.83 0.67 2.33
C GLY A 107 -0.32 0.85 2.14
N ALA A 108 0.49 0.75 3.21
CA ALA A 108 1.95 0.71 3.12
C ALA A 108 2.43 -0.61 2.50
N ILE A 109 1.88 -1.73 2.97
CA ILE A 109 2.22 -3.06 2.43
C ILE A 109 1.79 -3.19 0.96
N ALA A 110 0.63 -2.63 0.62
CA ALA A 110 0.14 -2.55 -0.77
C ALA A 110 1.14 -1.84 -1.71
N GLN A 111 1.81 -0.78 -1.24
CA GLN A 111 2.85 -0.09 -2.02
C GLN A 111 4.06 -1.00 -2.28
N LEU A 112 4.53 -1.75 -1.26
CA LEU A 112 5.66 -2.67 -1.42
C LEU A 112 5.29 -3.86 -2.33
N CYS A 113 4.08 -4.39 -2.18
CA CYS A 113 3.54 -5.43 -3.06
C CYS A 113 3.46 -4.95 -4.51
N TYR A 114 2.95 -3.74 -4.74
CA TYR A 114 2.82 -3.15 -6.07
C TYR A 114 4.17 -3.06 -6.77
N GLU A 115 5.18 -2.52 -6.09
CA GLU A 115 6.52 -2.41 -6.63
C GLU A 115 7.11 -3.79 -6.95
N TYR A 116 6.96 -4.74 -6.05
CA TYR A 116 7.42 -6.11 -6.22
C TYR A 116 6.82 -6.78 -7.48
N ILE A 117 5.50 -6.69 -7.65
CA ILE A 117 4.83 -7.27 -8.82
C ILE A 117 5.26 -6.55 -10.09
N LYS A 118 5.27 -5.21 -10.08
CA LYS A 118 5.64 -4.43 -11.27
C LYS A 118 7.06 -4.68 -11.74
N PHE A 119 7.96 -4.96 -10.81
CA PHE A 119 9.34 -5.32 -11.14
C PHE A 119 9.45 -6.76 -11.69
N ASN A 120 8.85 -7.73 -11.00
CA ASN A 120 9.02 -9.16 -11.31
C ASN A 120 8.13 -9.65 -12.46
N ARG A 121 6.99 -9.00 -12.68
CA ARG A 121 5.99 -9.33 -13.70
C ARG A 121 5.53 -8.04 -14.42
N PRO A 122 6.42 -7.40 -15.21
CA PRO A 122 6.10 -6.17 -15.95
C PRO A 122 5.02 -6.38 -17.02
N ASP A 123 4.76 -7.63 -17.39
CA ASP A 123 3.74 -8.07 -18.33
C ASP A 123 2.31 -7.99 -17.76
N ILE A 124 2.15 -8.00 -16.43
CA ILE A 124 0.84 -7.92 -15.78
C ILE A 124 0.27 -6.50 -15.86
N GLU A 125 -1.00 -6.38 -16.24
CA GLU A 125 -1.78 -5.15 -16.05
C GLU A 125 -1.99 -4.92 -14.55
N LEU A 126 -1.30 -3.93 -14.00
CA LEU A 126 -1.25 -3.71 -12.56
C LEU A 126 -1.82 -2.36 -12.17
N SER A 127 -2.77 -2.36 -11.24
CA SER A 127 -3.27 -1.15 -10.57
C SER A 127 -3.18 -1.29 -9.05
N GLY A 128 -3.14 -0.15 -8.34
CA GLY A 128 -3.08 -0.18 -6.89
C GLY A 128 -3.67 1.07 -6.24
N VAL A 129 -4.24 0.88 -5.05
CA VAL A 129 -4.77 1.96 -4.23
C VAL A 129 -4.50 1.73 -2.75
N GLY A 130 -3.95 2.74 -2.09
CA GLY A 130 -3.77 2.78 -0.64
C GLY A 130 -4.64 3.86 -0.01
N PHE A 131 -5.68 3.48 0.74
CA PHE A 131 -6.50 4.42 1.47
C PHE A 131 -5.83 4.77 2.80
N GLY A 132 -5.59 6.06 3.07
CA GLY A 132 -4.91 6.50 4.28
C GLY A 132 -3.50 5.93 4.45
N ALA A 133 -2.85 5.58 3.36
CA ALA A 133 -1.55 4.93 3.40
C ALA A 133 -0.45 5.89 3.86
N PRO A 134 0.45 5.46 4.77
CA PRO A 134 1.62 6.24 5.15
C PRO A 134 2.66 6.28 4.04
N ARG A 135 3.70 7.11 4.23
CA ARG A 135 4.86 7.15 3.34
C ARG A 135 5.75 5.94 3.60
N VAL A 136 6.07 5.21 2.56
CA VAL A 136 6.85 3.97 2.64
C VAL A 136 8.28 4.18 2.19
N LEU A 137 8.48 4.96 1.12
CA LEU A 137 9.75 5.10 0.45
C LEU A 137 10.55 6.28 0.97
N TRP A 138 11.86 6.06 1.10
CA TRP A 138 12.82 7.03 1.62
C TRP A 138 13.76 7.54 0.52
N GLY A 139 14.10 8.82 0.60
CA GLY A 139 15.08 9.44 -0.29
C GLY A 139 14.52 9.82 -1.66
N PHE A 140 15.46 10.00 -2.58
CA PHE A 140 15.14 10.32 -3.97
C PHE A 140 15.02 9.01 -4.76
N ALA A 141 13.80 8.51 -4.88
CA ALA A 141 13.55 7.40 -5.78
C ALA A 141 13.99 7.81 -7.20
N GLY A 142 14.77 6.97 -7.84
CA GLY A 142 15.19 7.18 -9.23
C GLY A 142 13.99 7.26 -10.19
N LYS A 143 14.24 7.78 -11.39
CA LYS A 143 13.18 7.95 -12.41
C LYS A 143 12.46 6.63 -12.69
N SER A 144 13.20 5.53 -12.82
CA SER A 144 12.65 4.18 -13.06
C SER A 144 11.66 3.73 -11.99
N VAL A 145 11.97 3.98 -10.70
CA VAL A 145 11.07 3.63 -9.58
C VAL A 145 9.78 4.46 -9.65
N LYS A 146 9.89 5.76 -9.90
CA LYS A 146 8.72 6.65 -10.05
C LYS A 146 7.82 6.21 -11.21
N GLU A 147 8.42 5.83 -12.34
CA GLU A 147 7.67 5.33 -13.50
C GLU A 147 6.88 4.05 -13.16
N ARG A 148 7.47 3.13 -12.39
CA ARG A 148 6.76 1.93 -11.96
C ARG A 148 5.53 2.22 -11.12
N PHE A 149 5.55 3.29 -10.29
CA PHE A 149 4.43 3.68 -9.42
C PHE A 149 3.30 4.48 -10.09
N LYS A 150 3.36 4.76 -11.39
CA LYS A 150 2.31 5.52 -12.09
C LYS A 150 0.89 4.92 -11.99
N GLY A 151 0.78 3.60 -11.82
CA GLY A 151 -0.50 2.92 -11.65
C GLY A 151 -0.95 2.77 -10.19
N PHE A 152 -0.21 3.34 -9.22
CA PHE A 152 -0.59 3.33 -7.81
C PHE A 152 -1.05 4.71 -7.34
N LYS A 153 -2.12 4.75 -6.53
CA LYS A 153 -2.64 5.99 -5.94
C LYS A 153 -2.78 5.86 -4.43
N VAL A 154 -2.50 6.94 -3.73
CA VAL A 154 -2.85 7.08 -2.31
C VAL A 154 -4.07 7.98 -2.21
N ILE A 155 -5.14 7.48 -1.61
CA ILE A 155 -6.33 8.28 -1.30
C ILE A 155 -6.18 8.84 0.10
N ARG A 156 -6.25 10.17 0.20
CA ARG A 156 -6.17 10.92 1.45
C ARG A 156 -7.51 11.57 1.75
N ASN A 157 -8.14 11.20 2.84
CA ASN A 157 -9.34 11.89 3.30
C ASN A 157 -8.94 13.15 4.11
N GLY A 158 -9.44 14.29 3.69
CA GLY A 158 -9.21 15.56 4.39
C GLY A 158 -7.72 15.85 4.63
N ASN A 159 -7.34 15.89 5.92
CA ASN A 159 -5.95 16.08 6.36
C ASN A 159 -5.45 14.92 7.23
N ASP A 160 -5.77 13.71 6.84
CA ASP A 160 -5.40 12.47 7.52
C ASP A 160 -3.90 12.44 7.88
N LEU A 161 -3.61 12.45 9.20
CA LEU A 161 -2.26 12.49 9.74
C LEU A 161 -1.40 11.31 9.26
N VAL A 162 -1.98 10.12 9.16
CA VAL A 162 -1.24 8.90 8.80
C VAL A 162 -0.58 9.04 7.43
N THR A 163 -1.23 9.71 6.49
CA THR A 163 -0.66 9.94 5.16
C THR A 163 0.53 10.91 5.16
N HIS A 164 0.78 11.58 6.27
CA HIS A 164 1.92 12.47 6.46
C HIS A 164 3.08 11.80 7.21
N LEU A 165 2.87 10.58 7.71
CA LEU A 165 3.88 9.81 8.44
C LEU A 165 4.58 8.78 7.52
N PRO A 166 5.87 8.49 7.74
CA PRO A 166 6.83 9.30 8.51
C PRO A 166 7.00 10.71 7.93
N PRO A 167 7.38 11.70 8.75
CA PRO A 167 7.60 13.08 8.29
C PRO A 167 8.64 13.20 7.17
N VAL A 168 8.45 14.15 6.25
CA VAL A 168 9.39 14.41 5.13
C VAL A 168 10.81 14.78 5.59
N ILE A 169 10.93 15.37 6.77
CA ILE A 169 12.24 15.75 7.34
C ILE A 169 13.14 14.52 7.58
N PHE A 170 12.52 13.34 7.77
CA PHE A 170 13.23 12.06 7.85
C PHE A 170 13.48 11.41 6.48
N GLY A 171 13.20 12.12 5.39
CA GLY A 171 13.43 11.66 4.02
C GLY A 171 12.32 10.82 3.39
N PHE A 172 11.24 10.50 4.10
CA PHE A 172 10.13 9.71 3.56
C PHE A 172 9.19 10.51 2.67
N ARG A 173 8.76 9.93 1.54
CA ARG A 173 7.93 10.60 0.55
C ARG A 173 6.91 9.64 -0.07
N HIS A 174 5.76 10.17 -0.50
CA HIS A 174 4.96 9.50 -1.50
C HIS A 174 5.60 9.71 -2.87
N ILE A 175 5.82 8.65 -3.63
CA ILE A 175 6.34 8.71 -5.00
C ILE A 175 5.25 8.40 -6.03
N CYS A 176 4.06 8.03 -5.57
CA CYS A 176 2.84 7.85 -6.35
C CYS A 176 1.93 9.08 -6.21
N GLU A 177 0.89 9.12 -7.03
CA GLU A 177 -0.15 10.15 -6.96
C GLU A 177 -0.87 10.11 -5.61
N VAL A 178 -1.09 11.28 -4.99
CA VAL A 178 -1.93 11.44 -3.80
C VAL A 178 -3.19 12.20 -4.18
N VAL A 179 -4.32 11.49 -4.16
CA VAL A 179 -5.65 12.04 -4.46
C VAL A 179 -6.34 12.42 -3.15
N LYS A 180 -6.71 13.68 -3.02
CA LYS A 180 -7.50 14.16 -1.87
C LYS A 180 -8.98 13.94 -2.11
N VAL A 181 -9.67 13.48 -1.05
CA VAL A 181 -11.13 13.34 -0.99
C VAL A 181 -11.65 13.94 0.31
N GLY A 182 -12.89 14.40 0.29
CA GLY A 182 -13.58 14.93 1.48
C GLY A 182 -12.96 16.18 2.10
N LYS A 183 -13.65 16.70 3.11
CA LYS A 183 -13.21 17.85 3.91
C LYS A 183 -12.64 17.40 5.24
N SER A 184 -11.57 18.07 5.71
CA SER A 184 -10.98 17.78 7.01
C SER A 184 -11.91 18.16 8.16
N VAL A 185 -11.95 17.30 9.15
CA VAL A 185 -12.63 17.54 10.44
C VAL A 185 -11.66 17.35 11.62
N GLY A 186 -10.44 16.90 11.37
CA GLY A 186 -9.36 16.71 12.34
C GLY A 186 -8.39 15.63 11.92
N LEU A 187 -7.13 15.80 12.25
CA LEU A 187 -6.00 14.98 11.77
C LEU A 187 -6.18 13.48 12.02
N ILE A 188 -6.65 13.11 13.21
CA ILE A 188 -6.85 11.71 13.62
C ILE A 188 -8.22 11.21 13.15
N GLN A 189 -9.25 12.07 13.28
CA GLN A 189 -10.61 11.75 12.87
C GLN A 189 -10.69 11.43 11.37
N ASP A 190 -9.93 12.15 10.56
CA ASP A 190 -9.89 11.96 9.11
C ASP A 190 -9.35 10.57 8.72
N HIS A 191 -8.59 9.91 9.60
CA HIS A 191 -8.09 8.55 9.37
C HIS A 191 -9.11 7.44 9.61
N THR A 192 -10.31 7.73 10.11
CA THR A 192 -11.27 6.66 10.45
C THR A 192 -11.94 6.04 9.21
N PRO A 193 -12.22 4.71 9.21
CA PRO A 193 -12.91 4.07 8.08
C PRO A 193 -14.27 4.69 7.75
N LYS A 194 -14.99 5.15 8.78
CA LYS A 194 -16.27 5.85 8.61
C LYS A 194 -16.11 7.12 7.79
N ARG A 195 -15.06 7.89 8.06
CA ARG A 195 -14.77 9.15 7.35
C ARG A 195 -14.34 8.89 5.90
N TYR A 196 -13.48 7.89 5.66
CA TYR A 196 -13.11 7.49 4.31
C TYR A 196 -14.34 7.08 3.48
N ARG A 197 -15.21 6.24 4.05
CA ARG A 197 -16.45 5.83 3.37
C ARG A 197 -17.33 7.01 3.01
N LYS A 198 -17.55 7.93 3.98
CA LYS A 198 -18.35 9.13 3.75
C LYS A 198 -17.75 9.99 2.63
N ALA A 199 -16.45 10.29 2.70
CA ALA A 199 -15.78 11.12 1.69
C ALA A 199 -15.88 10.50 0.29
N LEU A 200 -15.69 9.17 0.16
CA LEU A 200 -15.82 8.48 -1.12
C LEU A 200 -17.24 8.47 -1.68
N GLN A 201 -18.26 8.49 -0.80
CA GLN A 201 -19.68 8.62 -1.20
C GLN A 201 -20.04 10.04 -1.68
N GLU A 202 -19.44 11.07 -1.04
CA GLU A 202 -19.71 12.47 -1.39
C GLU A 202 -19.06 12.88 -2.73
N GLU A 203 -18.09 12.10 -3.21
CA GLU A 203 -17.40 12.33 -4.49
C GLU A 203 -18.02 11.52 -5.66
N GLU A 204 -19.10 10.77 -5.41
CA GLU A 204 -19.87 10.08 -6.44
C GLU A 204 -20.82 11.03 -7.17
#